data_986707d3ac0643b69bd58b819860c8ba
#
_entry.id   986707d3ac0643b69bd58b819860c8ba
#
_cell.length_a   1.000
_cell.length_b   1.000
_cell.length_c   1.000
_cell.angle_alpha   90.00
_cell.angle_beta   90.00
_cell.angle_gamma   90.00
#
_symmetry.space_group_name_H-M   'P 1'
#
loop_
_entity.id
_entity.type
_entity.pdbx_description
1 polymer ?
#
loop_
_entity_poly.entity_id
_entity_poly.type
_entity_poly.pdbx_seq_one_letter_code
_entity_poly.pdbx_strand_id
1 'polypeptide(L)'
;LMNLDVSHLFQSLYMEGGKNFYCYNGASPLSSAMFSVKYMLSSNPEDESPLRTLLGSSNGNYLYRNNYCLPLGYMMSEKAIKGWKSSMLDRIGSLNSLAKQLGAKGDMFYPAACTQSQAAGDTTIDISEDGYYYADYVTCNADSLTVSRDDGWTQQYGKTTHRYLLDLGECKAGTKIHITNLNAETIEYHVYRLNFKAMCTAYETLSEQTMSLEKMTDRRIVGSIDVRQAGRLILSVPADEGWSLYVDGKKTKIKPFADALIGVHLRNA
;
A
#
# COMPACT_ATOMS: atom_id res chain seq x y z
N LEU A 1 22.34 1.41 9.63
CA LEU A 1 21.18 0.64 10.11
C LEU A 1 19.95 1.21 9.47
N MET A 2 19.08 0.36 8.93
CA MET A 2 17.78 0.81 8.38
C MET A 2 16.88 1.31 9.51
N ASN A 3 16.00 2.26 9.19
CA ASN A 3 15.03 2.79 10.15
C ASN A 3 13.98 1.70 10.46
N LEU A 4 14.02 1.18 11.68
CA LEU A 4 13.14 0.09 12.11
C LEU A 4 11.67 0.49 12.18
N ASP A 5 11.40 1.76 12.53
CA ASP A 5 10.02 2.27 12.64
C ASP A 5 9.35 2.32 11.25
N VAL A 6 10.13 2.67 10.21
CA VAL A 6 9.64 2.58 8.82
C VAL A 6 9.32 1.14 8.44
N SER A 7 10.18 0.18 8.82
CA SER A 7 9.91 -1.23 8.58
C SER A 7 8.63 -1.72 9.29
N HIS A 8 8.41 -1.29 10.53
CA HIS A 8 7.19 -1.60 11.30
C HIS A 8 5.95 -0.97 10.64
N LEU A 9 6.05 0.26 10.14
CA LEU A 9 4.96 0.91 9.40
C LEU A 9 4.64 0.11 8.13
N PHE A 10 5.65 -0.29 7.35
CA PHE A 10 5.46 -1.11 6.16
C PHE A 10 4.73 -2.41 6.49
N GLN A 11 5.19 -3.15 7.51
CA GLN A 11 4.54 -4.38 7.96
C GLN A 11 3.10 -4.16 8.42
N SER A 12 2.82 -3.05 9.13
CA SER A 12 1.46 -2.70 9.56
C SER A 12 0.53 -2.34 8.39
N LEU A 13 1.09 -1.91 7.25
CA LEU A 13 0.38 -1.66 6.00
C LEU A 13 0.43 -2.85 5.02
N TYR A 14 0.81 -4.01 5.52
CA TYR A 14 0.93 -5.27 4.80
C TYR A 14 1.95 -5.28 3.67
N MET A 15 2.94 -4.40 3.74
CA MET A 15 4.07 -4.39 2.84
C MET A 15 5.22 -5.22 3.42
N GLU A 16 6.15 -5.63 2.56
CA GLU A 16 7.32 -6.38 2.96
C GLU A 16 8.24 -5.52 3.85
N GLY A 17 8.61 -6.04 5.01
CA GLY A 17 9.52 -5.40 5.93
C GLY A 17 10.14 -6.40 6.91
N GLY A 18 11.30 -6.06 7.45
CA GLY A 18 12.04 -6.87 8.40
C GLY A 18 13.12 -6.06 9.13
N LYS A 19 13.96 -6.76 9.87
CA LYS A 19 14.96 -6.13 10.77
C LYS A 19 15.89 -5.12 10.08
N ASN A 20 16.25 -5.35 8.82
CA ASN A 20 17.25 -4.52 8.11
C ASN A 20 16.79 -4.14 6.70
N PHE A 21 15.51 -4.22 6.41
CA PHE A 21 14.96 -3.91 5.08
C PHE A 21 13.49 -3.54 5.16
N TYR A 22 13.02 -2.82 4.14
CA TYR A 22 11.63 -2.67 3.76
C TYR A 22 11.55 -2.51 2.23
N CYS A 23 10.50 -3.03 1.63
CA CYS A 23 10.30 -3.04 0.20
C CYS A 23 8.88 -2.63 -0.18
N TYR A 24 8.71 -2.24 -1.44
CA TYR A 24 7.40 -1.88 -1.99
C TYR A 24 6.46 -3.09 -2.17
N ASN A 25 6.95 -4.32 -2.11
CA ASN A 25 6.13 -5.53 -2.25
C ASN A 25 4.97 -5.53 -1.26
N GLY A 26 3.80 -5.92 -1.71
CA GLY A 26 2.57 -5.95 -0.89
C GLY A 26 1.87 -4.61 -0.72
N ALA A 27 2.26 -3.58 -1.46
CA ALA A 27 1.63 -2.28 -1.37
C ALA A 27 0.16 -2.33 -1.81
N SER A 28 -0.74 -1.91 -0.92
CA SER A 28 -2.14 -1.64 -1.28
C SER A 28 -2.26 -0.31 -2.03
N PRO A 29 -3.38 -0.03 -2.72
CA PRO A 29 -3.58 1.26 -3.38
C PRO A 29 -3.47 2.45 -2.41
N LEU A 30 -3.98 2.29 -1.19
CA LEU A 30 -3.92 3.35 -0.16
C LEU A 30 -2.48 3.55 0.34
N SER A 31 -1.72 2.47 0.61
CA SER A 31 -0.32 2.60 1.02
C SER A 31 0.54 3.19 -0.10
N SER A 32 0.32 2.78 -1.36
CA SER A 32 0.98 3.37 -2.53
C SER A 32 0.74 4.87 -2.63
N ALA A 33 -0.52 5.31 -2.41
CA ALA A 33 -0.87 6.71 -2.39
C ALA A 33 -0.15 7.46 -1.26
N MET A 34 -0.16 6.94 -0.04
CA MET A 34 0.47 7.53 1.14
C MET A 34 2.00 7.66 1.01
N PHE A 35 2.65 6.73 0.33
CA PHE A 35 4.10 6.81 0.04
C PHE A 35 4.43 7.58 -1.23
N SER A 36 3.46 8.28 -1.84
CA SER A 36 3.64 9.12 -3.04
C SER A 36 4.22 8.35 -4.23
N VAL A 37 3.91 7.05 -4.36
CA VAL A 37 4.40 6.23 -5.47
C VAL A 37 3.55 6.51 -6.70
N LYS A 38 4.10 7.33 -7.61
CA LYS A 38 3.41 7.80 -8.81
C LYS A 38 3.55 6.87 -9.99
N TYR A 39 4.73 6.27 -10.16
CA TYR A 39 5.04 5.41 -11.30
C TYR A 39 5.51 4.04 -10.84
N MET A 40 5.17 3.03 -11.63
CA MET A 40 5.58 1.64 -11.42
C MET A 40 6.09 1.07 -12.74
N LEU A 41 7.20 0.34 -12.68
CA LEU A 41 7.66 -0.50 -13.78
C LEU A 41 7.21 -1.94 -13.52
N SER A 42 6.62 -2.58 -14.51
CA SER A 42 6.19 -3.96 -14.47
C SER A 42 6.69 -4.70 -15.70
N SER A 43 6.93 -5.98 -15.59
CA SER A 43 7.13 -6.88 -16.74
C SER A 43 5.81 -7.40 -17.31
N ASN A 44 4.68 -7.06 -16.70
CA ASN A 44 3.36 -7.54 -17.07
C ASN A 44 2.60 -6.47 -17.89
N PRO A 45 2.19 -6.79 -19.13
CA PRO A 45 1.41 -5.89 -19.98
C PRO A 45 -0.05 -5.72 -19.50
N GLU A 46 -0.56 -6.63 -18.69
CA GLU A 46 -1.97 -6.70 -18.25
C GLU A 46 -2.20 -6.09 -16.85
N ASP A 47 -1.29 -5.21 -16.40
CA ASP A 47 -1.45 -4.52 -15.10
C ASP A 47 -2.30 -3.25 -15.21
N GLU A 48 -2.80 -2.88 -16.39
CA GLU A 48 -3.74 -1.77 -16.55
C GLU A 48 -5.07 -2.08 -15.87
N SER A 49 -5.58 -1.13 -15.10
CA SER A 49 -6.77 -1.30 -14.28
C SER A 49 -7.30 0.06 -13.81
N PRO A 50 -8.44 0.14 -13.13
CA PRO A 50 -8.85 1.39 -12.48
C PRO A 50 -7.82 1.98 -11.52
N LEU A 51 -6.89 1.17 -11.02
CA LEU A 51 -5.80 1.61 -10.14
C LEU A 51 -4.57 2.14 -10.90
N ARG A 52 -4.36 1.71 -12.14
CA ARG A 52 -3.13 1.97 -12.91
C ARG A 52 -3.44 2.22 -14.38
N THR A 53 -2.78 3.21 -14.96
CA THR A 53 -2.87 3.53 -16.39
C THR A 53 -1.52 3.25 -17.06
N LEU A 54 -1.52 2.48 -18.14
CA LEU A 54 -0.33 2.24 -18.96
C LEU A 54 0.08 3.54 -19.66
N LEU A 55 1.34 3.93 -19.52
CA LEU A 55 1.92 5.10 -20.18
C LEU A 55 2.78 4.76 -21.38
N GLY A 56 3.34 3.57 -21.40
CA GLY A 56 4.17 3.09 -22.49
C GLY A 56 4.98 1.86 -22.12
N SER A 57 5.65 1.28 -23.10
CA SER A 57 6.47 0.08 -22.92
C SER A 57 7.76 0.15 -23.73
N SER A 58 8.80 -0.51 -23.25
CA SER A 58 10.07 -0.70 -23.95
C SER A 58 10.77 -1.94 -23.44
N ASN A 59 11.28 -2.77 -24.37
CA ASN A 59 12.08 -3.96 -24.05
C ASN A 59 11.42 -4.91 -23.02
N GLY A 60 10.11 -5.15 -23.15
CA GLY A 60 9.36 -6.02 -22.22
C GLY A 60 9.08 -5.41 -20.84
N ASN A 61 9.40 -4.13 -20.64
CA ASN A 61 9.03 -3.39 -19.44
C ASN A 61 7.89 -2.42 -19.77
N TYR A 62 6.95 -2.32 -18.88
CA TYR A 62 5.75 -1.48 -18.98
C TYR A 62 5.77 -0.43 -17.87
N LEU A 63 5.58 0.84 -18.25
CA LEU A 63 5.51 1.96 -17.32
C LEU A 63 4.04 2.27 -17.03
N TYR A 64 3.65 2.12 -15.79
CA TYR A 64 2.33 2.47 -15.30
C TYR A 64 2.37 3.70 -14.42
N ARG A 65 1.30 4.48 -14.47
CA ARG A 65 1.00 5.54 -13.51
C ARG A 65 -0.03 5.03 -12.53
N ASN A 66 0.23 5.15 -11.23
CA ASN A 66 -0.79 4.97 -10.20
C ASN A 66 -1.80 6.11 -10.28
N ASN A 67 -3.09 5.77 -10.44
CA ASN A 67 -4.17 6.74 -10.57
C ASN A 67 -4.49 7.43 -9.24
N TYR A 68 -4.13 6.79 -8.14
CA TYR A 68 -4.27 7.27 -6.76
C TYR A 68 -2.87 7.49 -6.18
N CYS A 69 -2.40 8.73 -6.24
CA CYS A 69 -1.09 9.13 -5.75
C CYS A 69 -1.19 10.47 -5.03
N LEU A 70 -0.83 10.52 -3.76
CA LEU A 70 -0.77 11.77 -3.00
C LEU A 70 0.55 12.50 -3.30
N PRO A 71 0.57 13.84 -3.20
CA PRO A 71 1.82 14.58 -3.15
C PRO A 71 2.69 14.17 -1.95
N LEU A 72 3.94 14.64 -1.92
CA LEU A 72 4.91 14.33 -0.86
C LEU A 72 4.38 14.61 0.56
N GLY A 73 3.51 15.60 0.71
CA GLY A 73 2.90 15.97 1.98
C GLY A 73 1.38 16.05 1.88
N TYR A 74 0.69 15.52 2.89
CA TYR A 74 -0.77 15.53 3.01
C TYR A 74 -1.20 15.64 4.47
N MET A 75 -2.38 16.22 4.71
CA MET A 75 -2.93 16.36 6.05
C MET A 75 -3.71 15.11 6.47
N MET A 76 -3.56 14.73 7.73
CA MET A 76 -4.42 13.75 8.40
C MET A 76 -4.89 14.32 9.75
N SER A 77 -6.16 14.13 10.07
CA SER A 77 -6.70 14.58 11.36
C SER A 77 -6.05 13.82 12.53
N GLU A 78 -5.81 14.50 13.66
CA GLU A 78 -5.29 13.86 14.88
C GLU A 78 -6.25 12.76 15.39
N LYS A 79 -7.57 12.90 15.12
CA LYS A 79 -8.56 11.87 15.43
C LYS A 79 -8.30 10.60 14.63
N ALA A 80 -8.07 10.72 13.33
CA ALA A 80 -7.79 9.58 12.47
C ALA A 80 -6.48 8.88 12.87
N ILE A 81 -5.42 9.64 13.15
CA ILE A 81 -4.13 9.10 13.59
C ILE A 81 -4.28 8.32 14.89
N LYS A 82 -4.95 8.89 15.90
CA LYS A 82 -5.16 8.22 17.20
C LYS A 82 -6.12 7.05 17.13
N GLY A 83 -7.07 7.09 16.21
CA GLY A 83 -8.06 6.04 16.02
C GLY A 83 -7.57 4.86 15.20
N TRP A 84 -6.46 5.03 14.45
CA TRP A 84 -5.92 3.95 13.66
C TRP A 84 -5.35 2.82 14.52
N LYS A 85 -5.90 1.63 14.36
CA LYS A 85 -5.46 0.42 15.06
C LYS A 85 -4.45 -0.31 14.17
N SER A 86 -3.19 0.13 14.21
CA SER A 86 -2.12 -0.56 13.49
C SER A 86 -1.70 -1.84 14.24
N SER A 87 -1.48 -2.90 13.49
CA SER A 87 -1.01 -4.19 14.01
C SER A 87 -0.22 -4.96 12.96
N MET A 88 0.95 -5.45 13.31
CA MET A 88 1.71 -6.35 12.45
C MET A 88 1.16 -7.80 12.46
N LEU A 89 0.29 -8.12 13.42
CA LEU A 89 -0.34 -9.44 13.54
C LEU A 89 -1.66 -9.52 12.76
N ASP A 90 -2.41 -8.41 12.73
CA ASP A 90 -3.65 -8.25 11.95
C ASP A 90 -3.47 -7.13 10.93
N ARG A 91 -2.80 -7.45 9.84
CA ARG A 91 -2.39 -6.45 8.83
C ARG A 91 -3.56 -6.01 7.95
N ILE A 92 -4.47 -6.91 7.59
CA ILE A 92 -5.71 -6.57 6.88
C ILE A 92 -6.60 -5.69 7.78
N GLY A 93 -6.75 -6.04 9.06
CA GLY A 93 -7.46 -5.21 10.03
C GLY A 93 -6.83 -3.83 10.19
N SER A 94 -5.50 -3.71 10.12
CA SER A 94 -4.79 -2.42 10.12
C SER A 94 -5.18 -1.55 8.93
N LEU A 95 -5.19 -2.12 7.71
CA LEU A 95 -5.58 -1.41 6.49
C LEU A 95 -7.07 -1.00 6.54
N ASN A 96 -7.94 -1.90 6.98
CA ASN A 96 -9.37 -1.62 7.15
C ASN A 96 -9.62 -0.54 8.22
N SER A 97 -8.89 -0.61 9.34
CA SER A 97 -8.96 0.41 10.39
C SER A 97 -8.53 1.78 9.86
N LEU A 98 -7.44 1.84 9.09
CA LEU A 98 -6.98 3.10 8.50
C LEU A 98 -8.02 3.70 7.57
N ALA A 99 -8.56 2.92 6.63
CA ALA A 99 -9.59 3.39 5.71
C ALA A 99 -10.84 3.91 6.45
N LYS A 100 -11.29 3.22 7.51
CA LYS A 100 -12.41 3.67 8.36
C LYS A 100 -12.12 4.98 9.08
N GLN A 101 -10.90 5.17 9.61
CA GLN A 101 -10.51 6.45 10.22
C GLN A 101 -10.44 7.60 9.19
N LEU A 102 -10.28 7.28 7.92
CA LEU A 102 -10.32 8.20 6.79
C LEU A 102 -11.73 8.30 6.15
N GLY A 103 -12.76 7.91 6.87
CA GLY A 103 -14.17 8.13 6.48
C GLY A 103 -14.83 7.01 5.69
N ALA A 104 -14.14 5.91 5.41
CA ALA A 104 -14.76 4.77 4.72
C ALA A 104 -15.89 4.15 5.56
N LYS A 105 -17.03 3.89 4.93
CA LYS A 105 -18.22 3.27 5.56
C LYS A 105 -18.19 1.75 5.58
N GLY A 106 -17.02 1.12 5.56
CA GLY A 106 -16.88 -0.33 5.56
C GLY A 106 -15.42 -0.72 5.45
N ASP A 107 -15.18 -2.00 5.39
CA ASP A 107 -13.84 -2.52 5.17
C ASP A 107 -13.35 -2.21 3.76
N MET A 108 -12.08 -1.83 3.62
CA MET A 108 -11.41 -1.65 2.33
C MET A 108 -11.10 -3.02 1.72
N PHE A 109 -10.74 -3.99 2.53
CA PHE A 109 -10.55 -5.38 2.15
C PHE A 109 -11.57 -6.25 2.89
N TYR A 110 -12.40 -6.98 2.16
CA TYR A 110 -13.35 -7.92 2.72
C TYR A 110 -13.17 -9.31 2.10
N PRO A 111 -13.47 -10.39 2.83
CA PRO A 111 -13.31 -11.75 2.33
C PRO A 111 -14.02 -11.91 0.98
N ALA A 112 -13.32 -12.48 0.00
CA ALA A 112 -13.86 -12.70 -1.33
C ALA A 112 -14.80 -13.91 -1.37
N ALA A 113 -15.84 -13.81 -2.19
CA ALA A 113 -16.63 -14.98 -2.59
C ALA A 113 -15.84 -15.77 -3.64
N CYS A 114 -15.19 -16.86 -3.20
CA CYS A 114 -14.41 -17.73 -4.07
C CYS A 114 -14.41 -19.16 -3.53
N THR A 115 -14.09 -20.13 -4.37
CA THR A 115 -13.78 -21.49 -3.95
C THR A 115 -12.31 -21.77 -4.18
N GLN A 116 -11.73 -22.65 -3.35
CA GLN A 116 -10.32 -23.01 -3.45
C GLN A 116 -10.18 -24.52 -3.51
N SER A 117 -9.31 -24.97 -4.40
CA SER A 117 -8.85 -26.37 -4.46
C SER A 117 -7.32 -26.39 -4.38
N GLN A 118 -6.79 -27.36 -3.66
CA GLN A 118 -5.36 -27.45 -3.39
C GLN A 118 -4.80 -28.80 -3.85
N ALA A 119 -3.64 -28.76 -4.50
CA ALA A 119 -2.78 -29.90 -4.74
C ALA A 119 -1.37 -29.56 -4.22
N ALA A 120 -0.47 -30.52 -4.17
CA ALA A 120 0.90 -30.27 -3.72
C ALA A 120 1.57 -29.19 -4.58
N GLY A 121 1.87 -28.04 -3.97
CA GLY A 121 2.52 -26.92 -4.65
C GLY A 121 1.62 -26.08 -5.56
N ASP A 122 0.33 -26.36 -5.64
CA ASP A 122 -0.61 -25.61 -6.48
C ASP A 122 -1.92 -25.35 -5.70
N THR A 123 -2.38 -24.12 -5.77
CA THR A 123 -3.70 -23.73 -5.27
C THR A 123 -4.46 -23.02 -6.37
N THR A 124 -5.60 -23.55 -6.74
CA THR A 124 -6.53 -22.92 -7.69
C THR A 124 -7.63 -22.20 -6.92
N ILE A 125 -7.86 -20.94 -7.27
CA ILE A 125 -8.90 -20.08 -6.71
C ILE A 125 -9.88 -19.71 -7.82
N ASP A 126 -11.13 -20.10 -7.68
CA ASP A 126 -12.20 -19.76 -8.62
C ASP A 126 -12.94 -18.50 -8.13
N ILE A 127 -12.88 -17.43 -8.90
CA ILE A 127 -13.48 -16.14 -8.59
C ILE A 127 -14.96 -16.13 -8.98
N SER A 128 -15.83 -15.76 -8.03
CA SER A 128 -17.29 -15.79 -8.25
C SER A 128 -17.89 -14.45 -8.71
N GLU A 129 -17.17 -13.33 -8.58
CA GLU A 129 -17.66 -11.99 -8.90
C GLU A 129 -16.59 -11.13 -9.56
N ASP A 130 -16.99 -10.13 -10.35
CA ASP A 130 -16.07 -9.13 -10.88
C ASP A 130 -15.44 -8.29 -9.75
N GLY A 131 -14.14 -8.01 -9.82
CA GLY A 131 -13.49 -7.17 -8.81
C GLY A 131 -11.98 -7.14 -8.90
N TYR A 132 -11.36 -6.40 -7.99
CA TYR A 132 -9.92 -6.37 -7.81
C TYR A 132 -9.55 -7.17 -6.56
N TYR A 133 -8.63 -8.11 -6.70
CA TYR A 133 -8.39 -9.14 -5.70
C TYR A 133 -6.96 -9.10 -5.13
N TYR A 134 -6.87 -9.50 -3.89
CA TYR A 134 -5.62 -9.67 -3.15
C TYR A 134 -5.66 -10.99 -2.38
N ALA A 135 -4.50 -11.56 -2.10
CA ALA A 135 -4.41 -12.71 -1.20
C ALA A 135 -3.41 -12.46 -0.07
N ASP A 136 -3.80 -12.90 1.10
CA ASP A 136 -2.93 -13.15 2.25
C ASP A 136 -2.60 -14.64 2.32
N TYR A 137 -1.50 -15.00 2.96
CA TYR A 137 -1.12 -16.38 3.25
C TYR A 137 -0.57 -16.49 4.67
N VAL A 138 -0.88 -17.61 5.34
CA VAL A 138 -0.59 -17.73 6.78
C VAL A 138 0.89 -17.96 7.01
N THR A 139 1.46 -18.96 6.36
CA THR A 139 2.89 -19.30 6.40
C THR A 139 3.33 -19.75 5.02
N CYS A 140 4.55 -19.41 4.65
CA CYS A 140 5.15 -19.85 3.40
C CYS A 140 6.65 -20.01 3.62
N ASN A 141 7.17 -21.22 3.39
CA ASN A 141 8.61 -21.50 3.39
C ASN A 141 9.18 -21.47 1.96
N ALA A 142 8.31 -21.37 0.96
CA ALA A 142 8.75 -21.14 -0.41
C ALA A 142 9.33 -19.73 -0.56
N ASP A 143 10.48 -19.61 -1.21
CA ASP A 143 11.14 -18.31 -1.44
C ASP A 143 10.45 -17.51 -2.55
N SER A 144 9.64 -18.17 -3.38
CA SER A 144 8.86 -17.53 -4.44
C SER A 144 7.53 -18.22 -4.69
N LEU A 145 6.54 -17.41 -5.10
CA LEU A 145 5.24 -17.84 -5.58
C LEU A 145 5.06 -17.34 -7.01
N THR A 146 4.49 -18.17 -7.87
CA THR A 146 4.02 -17.73 -9.18
C THR A 146 2.50 -17.72 -9.17
N VAL A 147 1.93 -16.56 -9.48
CA VAL A 147 0.48 -16.40 -9.65
C VAL A 147 0.19 -16.25 -11.12
N SER A 148 -0.70 -17.05 -11.66
CA SER A 148 -1.17 -16.96 -13.04
C SER A 148 -2.69 -17.03 -13.10
N ARG A 149 -3.26 -16.49 -14.17
CA ARG A 149 -4.70 -16.53 -14.46
C ARG A 149 -4.94 -17.15 -15.83
N ASP A 150 -6.13 -17.68 -16.03
CA ASP A 150 -6.56 -18.27 -17.29
C ASP A 150 -6.71 -17.26 -18.45
N ASP A 151 -6.69 -15.95 -18.14
CA ASP A 151 -6.64 -14.86 -19.13
C ASP A 151 -5.21 -14.54 -19.63
N GLY A 152 -4.19 -15.26 -19.14
CA GLY A 152 -2.78 -15.10 -19.53
C GLY A 152 -1.96 -14.18 -18.62
N TRP A 153 -2.58 -13.50 -17.65
CA TRP A 153 -1.83 -12.70 -16.69
C TRP A 153 -0.95 -13.59 -15.80
N THR A 154 0.30 -13.19 -15.56
CA THR A 154 1.23 -13.93 -14.70
C THR A 154 2.13 -12.97 -13.95
N GLN A 155 2.28 -13.22 -12.64
CA GLN A 155 3.16 -12.44 -11.77
C GLN A 155 3.98 -13.37 -10.87
N GLN A 156 5.28 -13.09 -10.75
CA GLN A 156 6.16 -13.78 -9.82
C GLN A 156 6.38 -12.92 -8.58
N TYR A 157 6.23 -13.53 -7.40
CA TYR A 157 6.46 -12.95 -6.10
C TYR A 157 7.67 -13.63 -5.44
N GLY A 158 8.73 -12.86 -5.16
CA GLY A 158 9.94 -13.35 -4.51
C GLY A 158 9.96 -13.02 -3.02
N LYS A 159 10.81 -13.70 -2.25
CA LYS A 159 10.98 -13.51 -0.79
C LYS A 159 9.66 -13.65 0.00
N THR A 160 8.83 -14.58 -0.41
CA THR A 160 7.49 -14.80 0.15
C THR A 160 7.52 -15.31 1.59
N THR A 161 8.66 -15.77 2.08
CA THR A 161 8.92 -16.03 3.50
C THR A 161 8.75 -14.79 4.39
N HIS A 162 8.79 -13.57 3.83
CA HIS A 162 8.60 -12.32 4.58
C HIS A 162 7.12 -11.92 4.74
N ARG A 163 6.19 -12.68 4.21
CA ARG A 163 4.74 -12.45 4.27
C ARG A 163 4.32 -11.00 3.99
N TYR A 164 3.77 -10.78 2.83
CA TYR A 164 3.20 -9.51 2.38
C TYR A 164 1.97 -9.76 1.49
N LEU A 165 1.17 -8.74 1.24
CA LEU A 165 -0.06 -8.86 0.47
C LEU A 165 0.24 -9.17 -1.00
N LEU A 166 -0.35 -10.22 -1.57
CA LEU A 166 -0.24 -10.55 -2.98
C LEU A 166 -1.31 -9.78 -3.76
N ASP A 167 -0.94 -9.07 -4.80
CA ASP A 167 -1.84 -8.40 -5.74
C ASP A 167 -2.25 -9.40 -6.82
N LEU A 168 -3.50 -9.84 -6.84
CA LEU A 168 -4.02 -10.79 -7.82
C LEU A 168 -4.62 -10.10 -9.06
N GLY A 169 -4.72 -8.78 -9.01
CA GLY A 169 -5.22 -7.94 -10.10
C GLY A 169 -6.74 -7.89 -10.22
N GLU A 170 -7.18 -7.29 -11.32
CA GLU A 170 -8.60 -7.23 -11.67
C GLU A 170 -9.05 -8.55 -12.30
N CYS A 171 -10.10 -9.16 -11.76
CA CYS A 171 -10.62 -10.44 -12.24
C CYS A 171 -12.11 -10.33 -12.54
N LYS A 172 -12.56 -11.10 -13.54
CA LYS A 172 -13.97 -11.31 -13.85
C LYS A 172 -14.51 -12.55 -13.13
N ALA A 173 -15.82 -12.60 -12.96
CA ALA A 173 -16.48 -13.82 -12.49
C ALA A 173 -16.14 -15.00 -13.42
N GLY A 174 -15.74 -16.12 -12.83
CA GLY A 174 -15.28 -17.31 -13.54
C GLY A 174 -13.77 -17.38 -13.79
N THR A 175 -13.01 -16.28 -13.52
CA THR A 175 -11.54 -16.33 -13.62
C THR A 175 -10.98 -17.36 -12.63
N LYS A 176 -10.07 -18.18 -13.12
CA LYS A 176 -9.28 -19.09 -12.30
C LYS A 176 -7.89 -18.52 -12.07
N ILE A 177 -7.51 -18.45 -10.80
CA ILE A 177 -6.19 -18.01 -10.37
C ILE A 177 -5.43 -19.24 -9.86
N HIS A 178 -4.25 -19.47 -10.39
CA HIS A 178 -3.33 -20.51 -9.95
C HIS A 178 -2.18 -19.89 -9.19
N ILE A 179 -1.93 -20.37 -7.97
CA ILE A 179 -0.77 -19.96 -7.17
C ILE A 179 0.10 -21.19 -6.97
N THR A 180 1.29 -21.16 -7.55
CA THR A 180 2.22 -22.29 -7.54
C THR A 180 3.50 -21.96 -6.79
N ASN A 181 4.10 -22.96 -6.16
CA ASN A 181 5.42 -22.88 -5.53
C ASN A 181 6.27 -24.11 -5.87
N LEU A 182 7.58 -23.88 -6.00
CA LEU A 182 8.53 -24.93 -6.39
C LEU A 182 8.78 -25.97 -5.28
N ASN A 183 8.45 -25.65 -4.04
CA ASN A 183 8.68 -26.53 -2.89
C ASN A 183 7.56 -27.57 -2.71
N ALA A 184 6.55 -27.59 -3.56
CA ALA A 184 5.34 -28.41 -3.45
C ALA A 184 4.64 -28.27 -2.07
N GLU A 185 4.79 -27.11 -1.43
CA GLU A 185 4.19 -26.80 -0.14
C GLU A 185 2.70 -26.49 -0.31
N THR A 186 1.85 -26.99 0.60
CA THR A 186 0.45 -26.61 0.69
C THR A 186 0.35 -25.34 1.53
N ILE A 187 -0.07 -24.24 0.92
CA ILE A 187 -0.17 -22.94 1.55
C ILE A 187 -1.64 -22.53 1.66
N GLU A 188 -2.04 -22.11 2.86
CA GLU A 188 -3.39 -21.58 3.10
C GLU A 188 -3.45 -20.09 2.67
N TYR A 189 -4.39 -19.77 1.77
CA TYR A 189 -4.62 -18.41 1.28
C TYR A 189 -5.96 -17.88 1.77
N HIS A 190 -5.95 -16.61 2.21
CA HIS A 190 -7.16 -15.84 2.45
C HIS A 190 -7.31 -14.81 1.33
N VAL A 191 -8.36 -14.94 0.54
CA VAL A 191 -8.60 -14.06 -0.61
C VAL A 191 -9.50 -12.91 -0.20
N TYR A 192 -9.12 -11.71 -0.59
CA TYR A 192 -9.84 -10.47 -0.30
C TYR A 192 -10.19 -9.74 -1.59
N ARG A 193 -11.38 -9.15 -1.60
CA ARG A 193 -11.81 -8.24 -2.65
C ARG A 193 -11.66 -6.80 -2.18
N LEU A 194 -11.16 -5.92 -3.05
CA LEU A 194 -11.04 -4.50 -2.77
C LEU A 194 -12.40 -3.82 -2.84
N ASN A 195 -12.80 -3.16 -1.77
CA ASN A 195 -13.88 -2.19 -1.78
C ASN A 195 -13.36 -0.86 -2.34
N PHE A 196 -13.52 -0.70 -3.63
CA PHE A 196 -13.03 0.47 -4.36
C PHE A 196 -13.57 1.78 -3.79
N LYS A 197 -14.86 1.82 -3.41
CA LYS A 197 -15.50 2.99 -2.80
C LYS A 197 -14.86 3.34 -1.45
N ALA A 198 -14.56 2.36 -0.62
CA ALA A 198 -13.90 2.59 0.67
C ALA A 198 -12.47 3.14 0.48
N MET A 199 -11.73 2.58 -0.48
CA MET A 199 -10.40 3.05 -0.86
C MET A 199 -10.44 4.49 -1.42
N CYS A 200 -11.35 4.79 -2.35
CA CYS A 200 -11.51 6.14 -2.91
C CYS A 200 -11.85 7.16 -1.80
N THR A 201 -12.79 6.84 -0.90
CA THR A 201 -13.14 7.74 0.21
C THR A 201 -11.92 8.05 1.10
N ALA A 202 -11.11 7.03 1.41
CA ALA A 202 -9.90 7.23 2.20
C ALA A 202 -8.86 8.10 1.47
N TYR A 203 -8.66 7.85 0.18
CA TYR A 203 -7.77 8.64 -0.67
C TYR A 203 -8.25 10.11 -0.79
N GLU A 204 -9.53 10.33 -1.07
CA GLU A 204 -10.14 11.65 -1.20
C GLU A 204 -9.94 12.47 0.07
N THR A 205 -10.18 11.88 1.25
CA THR A 205 -9.96 12.52 2.54
C THR A 205 -8.51 13.00 2.72
N LEU A 206 -7.53 12.18 2.31
CA LEU A 206 -6.12 12.58 2.37
C LEU A 206 -5.74 13.61 1.28
N SER A 207 -6.49 13.65 0.19
CA SER A 207 -6.27 14.58 -0.94
C SER A 207 -6.83 15.97 -0.70
N GLU A 208 -7.69 16.16 0.31
CA GLU A 208 -8.37 17.44 0.57
C GLU A 208 -7.40 18.58 0.91
N GLN A 209 -6.30 18.28 1.59
CA GLN A 209 -5.30 19.24 2.01
C GLN A 209 -3.91 18.65 1.79
N THR A 210 -3.27 19.08 0.71
CA THR A 210 -1.96 18.56 0.30
C THR A 210 -0.94 19.68 0.16
N MET A 211 0.32 19.34 0.36
CA MET A 211 1.44 20.28 0.22
C MET A 211 1.82 20.46 -1.25
N SER A 212 1.95 21.71 -1.67
CA SER A 212 2.60 22.06 -2.91
C SER A 212 4.11 22.05 -2.71
N LEU A 213 4.81 21.16 -3.42
CA LEU A 213 6.26 21.04 -3.36
C LEU A 213 6.90 22.15 -4.21
N GLU A 214 7.73 23.00 -3.62
CA GLU A 214 8.42 24.11 -4.29
C GLU A 214 9.88 23.74 -4.63
N LYS A 215 10.54 23.01 -3.73
CA LYS A 215 11.92 22.58 -3.92
C LYS A 215 12.20 21.28 -3.18
N MET A 216 12.91 20.37 -3.84
CA MET A 216 13.44 19.16 -3.23
C MET A 216 14.89 18.94 -3.67
N THR A 217 15.75 18.73 -2.71
CA THR A 217 17.16 18.35 -2.89
C THR A 217 17.51 17.30 -1.85
N ASP A 218 18.70 16.73 -1.91
CA ASP A 218 19.21 15.73 -0.96
C ASP A 218 19.19 16.20 0.51
N ARG A 219 19.14 17.53 0.74
CA ARG A 219 19.26 18.13 2.07
C ARG A 219 18.13 19.09 2.44
N ARG A 220 17.22 19.38 1.52
CA ARG A 220 16.19 20.38 1.75
C ARG A 220 14.91 20.08 0.99
N ILE A 221 13.81 20.11 1.70
CA ILE A 221 12.46 20.06 1.17
C ILE A 221 11.78 21.38 1.55
N VAL A 222 11.20 22.07 0.58
CA VAL A 222 10.44 23.32 0.77
C VAL A 222 9.11 23.16 0.08
N GLY A 223 8.05 23.58 0.72
CA GLY A 223 6.71 23.61 0.16
C GLY A 223 5.78 24.43 1.00
N SER A 224 4.60 24.66 0.48
CA SER A 224 3.52 25.40 1.11
C SER A 224 2.24 24.57 1.17
N ILE A 225 1.40 24.84 2.15
CA ILE A 225 0.11 24.19 2.30
C ILE A 225 -0.92 25.18 2.85
N ASP A 226 -2.11 25.17 2.27
CA ASP A 226 -3.26 25.89 2.79
C ASP A 226 -3.99 24.99 3.82
N VAL A 227 -3.90 25.36 5.11
CA VAL A 227 -4.44 24.59 6.21
C VAL A 227 -5.86 25.05 6.53
N ARG A 228 -6.85 24.38 5.96
CA ARG A 228 -8.28 24.64 6.19
C ARG A 228 -8.81 23.99 7.46
N GLN A 229 -8.26 22.83 7.83
CA GLN A 229 -8.59 22.10 9.04
C GLN A 229 -7.32 21.70 9.77
N ALA A 230 -7.28 21.92 11.09
CA ALA A 230 -6.15 21.53 11.91
C ALA A 230 -5.92 20.01 11.89
N GLY A 231 -4.65 19.61 11.85
CA GLY A 231 -4.27 18.21 11.81
C GLY A 231 -2.76 18.06 11.81
N ARG A 232 -2.30 16.91 11.36
CA ARG A 232 -0.89 16.63 11.17
C ARG A 232 -0.57 16.59 9.67
N LEU A 233 0.31 17.47 9.23
CA LEU A 233 0.96 17.32 7.93
C LEU A 233 1.93 16.14 8.04
N ILE A 234 1.76 15.14 7.20
CA ILE A 234 2.61 13.96 7.08
C ILE A 234 3.37 14.09 5.76
N LEU A 235 4.68 13.91 5.81
CA LEU A 235 5.52 13.79 4.63
C LEU A 235 5.88 12.33 4.41
N SER A 236 5.82 11.84 3.18
CA SER A 236 6.28 10.48 2.83
C SER A 236 7.83 10.40 2.81
N VAL A 237 8.42 10.86 3.90
CA VAL A 237 9.87 10.90 4.17
C VAL A 237 10.10 10.31 5.55
N PRO A 238 11.04 9.37 5.71
CA PRO A 238 11.39 8.82 7.01
C PRO A 238 11.77 9.90 8.02
N ALA A 239 11.25 9.79 9.23
CA ALA A 239 11.68 10.62 10.35
C ALA A 239 13.05 10.15 10.83
N ASP A 240 14.02 11.05 10.79
CA ASP A 240 15.40 10.81 11.19
C ASP A 240 15.91 11.99 12.03
N GLU A 241 16.85 11.76 12.93
CA GLU A 241 17.42 12.78 13.80
C GLU A 241 18.15 13.89 13.02
N GLY A 242 18.57 13.61 11.78
CA GLY A 242 19.19 14.60 10.89
C GLY A 242 18.26 15.70 10.39
N TRP A 243 16.92 15.53 10.49
CA TRP A 243 15.98 16.51 10.01
C TRP A 243 15.71 17.63 11.02
N SER A 244 15.70 18.86 10.53
CA SER A 244 15.18 20.04 11.23
C SER A 244 14.00 20.60 10.47
N LEU A 245 12.86 20.76 11.15
CA LEU A 245 11.62 21.25 10.58
C LEU A 245 11.40 22.72 10.93
N TYR A 246 10.94 23.50 9.97
CA TYR A 246 10.55 24.91 10.14
C TYR A 246 9.15 25.12 9.54
N VAL A 247 8.28 25.81 10.27
CA VAL A 247 6.97 26.26 9.80
C VAL A 247 6.97 27.79 9.90
N ASP A 248 6.73 28.47 8.79
CA ASP A 248 6.77 29.93 8.68
C ASP A 248 8.04 30.55 9.28
N GLY A 249 9.18 29.92 8.97
CA GLY A 249 10.50 30.34 9.46
C GLY A 249 10.83 29.99 10.90
N LYS A 250 9.88 29.42 11.67
CA LYS A 250 10.08 29.04 13.06
C LYS A 250 10.40 27.56 13.20
N LYS A 251 11.49 27.23 13.92
CA LYS A 251 11.85 25.83 14.21
C LYS A 251 10.73 25.16 15.01
N THR A 252 10.27 24.02 14.51
CA THR A 252 9.11 23.30 15.07
C THR A 252 9.51 21.84 15.31
N LYS A 253 8.94 21.26 16.37
CA LYS A 253 9.21 19.85 16.73
C LYS A 253 8.55 18.91 15.73
N ILE A 254 9.31 17.96 15.21
CA ILE A 254 8.80 16.82 14.44
C ILE A 254 7.95 15.95 15.37
N LYS A 255 6.75 15.58 14.92
CA LYS A 255 5.84 14.61 15.55
C LYS A 255 5.59 13.49 14.55
N PRO A 256 6.38 12.43 14.55
CA PRO A 256 6.28 11.39 13.53
C PRO A 256 4.87 10.78 13.45
N PHE A 257 4.50 10.36 12.25
CA PHE A 257 3.35 9.49 12.03
C PHE A 257 3.83 8.04 12.16
N ALA A 258 3.18 7.27 13.03
CA ALA A 258 3.55 5.87 13.35
C ALA A 258 5.05 5.71 13.69
N ASP A 259 5.63 6.71 14.35
CA ASP A 259 7.06 6.84 14.66
C ASP A 259 8.00 6.81 13.44
N ALA A 260 7.48 6.66 12.24
CA ALA A 260 8.20 6.36 11.02
C ALA A 260 8.35 7.54 10.05
N LEU A 261 7.30 8.31 9.79
CA LEU A 261 7.32 9.38 8.79
C LEU A 261 7.33 10.76 9.45
N ILE A 262 8.01 11.72 8.81
CA ILE A 262 8.01 13.10 9.28
C ILE A 262 6.57 13.61 9.40
N GLY A 263 6.24 14.17 10.55
CA GLY A 263 4.95 14.80 10.79
C GLY A 263 5.09 16.09 11.58
N VAL A 264 4.16 17.03 11.36
CA VAL A 264 4.05 18.26 12.10
C VAL A 264 2.59 18.64 12.32
N HIS A 265 2.25 19.05 13.54
CA HIS A 265 0.91 19.55 13.83
C HIS A 265 0.76 20.97 13.28
N LEU A 266 -0.22 21.17 12.40
CA LEU A 266 -0.59 22.46 11.85
C LEU A 266 -2.00 22.84 12.29
N ARG A 267 -2.21 24.14 12.48
CA ARG A 267 -3.53 24.73 12.80
C ARG A 267 -3.96 25.57 11.62
N ASN A 268 -5.26 25.75 11.47
CA ASN A 268 -5.78 26.77 10.55
C ASN A 268 -5.19 28.14 10.91
N ALA A 269 -4.84 28.89 9.89
CA ALA A 269 -4.36 30.25 10.02
C ALA A 269 -5.48 31.20 10.50
#